data_502597d623909b5966d1939640c2cae6
#
_entry.id   502597d623909b5966d1939640c2cae6
#
_cell.length_a   1.000
_cell.length_b   1.000
_cell.length_c   1.000
_cell.angle_alpha   90.00
_cell.angle_beta   90.00
_cell.angle_gamma   90.00
#
_symmetry.space_group_name_H-M   'P 1'
#
loop_
_entity.id
_entity.type
_entity.pdbx_description
1 polymer ?
#
loop_
_entity_poly.entity_id
_entity_poly.type
_entity_poly.pdbx_seq_one_letter_code
_entity_poly.pdbx_strand_id
1 'polypeptide(L)'
;WRSGTTFLHQLLASDPAWTTARNSLTVAPQVALLLQPLLPPLMRALMTSVRPIDAVPWSENDPQEDEMGIARLTMDTNMAGMAFPQVYPFHFRRSVLQSTAAFERHWLRFTRLTWLHDGAGRTRLLIKNSAHTARVAMVLRHFPKARFVLMRREEEDSIRSLVQVKQKLADLVGLQPAPDVRIQVEETVVSHQQLLQAFEASRCLIPDGQLLELDYNELVDMPLNTVKRIYDRFHLTGWEKARGPIESRITQARHYRAAAVQLPIEAEQRLQELVSP
;
A
#
# COMPACT_ATOMS: atom_id res chain seq x y z
N TRP A 1 0.15 7.72 -0.23
CA TRP A 1 -0.07 7.03 1.05
C TRP A 1 -1.34 7.50 1.75
N ARG A 2 -1.92 6.64 2.61
CA ARG A 2 -3.06 6.95 3.50
C ARG A 2 -4.33 7.44 2.81
N SER A 3 -4.54 7.05 1.57
CA SER A 3 -5.71 7.39 0.73
C SER A 3 -6.71 6.22 0.59
N GLY A 4 -6.85 5.34 1.58
CA GLY A 4 -7.82 4.23 1.56
C GLY A 4 -7.41 3.02 0.71
N THR A 5 -6.20 3.00 0.16
CA THR A 5 -5.72 1.90 -0.71
C THR A 5 -5.74 0.53 -0.05
N THR A 6 -5.60 0.44 1.27
CA THR A 6 -5.71 -0.84 2.00
C THR A 6 -7.14 -1.39 1.94
N PHE A 7 -8.14 -0.54 2.13
CA PHE A 7 -9.55 -0.94 2.04
C PHE A 7 -9.90 -1.36 0.62
N LEU A 8 -9.54 -0.55 -0.37
CA LEU A 8 -9.73 -0.91 -1.78
C LEU A 8 -9.05 -2.24 -2.13
N HIS A 9 -7.82 -2.46 -1.65
CA HIS A 9 -7.08 -3.71 -1.86
C HIS A 9 -7.83 -4.92 -1.28
N GLN A 10 -8.37 -4.78 -0.07
CA GLN A 10 -9.17 -5.82 0.57
C GLN A 10 -10.45 -6.13 -0.21
N LEU A 11 -11.14 -5.10 -0.73
CA LEU A 11 -12.34 -5.28 -1.54
C LEU A 11 -12.04 -6.02 -2.85
N LEU A 12 -11.01 -5.59 -3.60
CA LEU A 12 -10.62 -6.23 -4.84
C LEU A 12 -10.10 -7.66 -4.61
N ALA A 13 -9.31 -7.88 -3.57
CA ALA A 13 -8.77 -9.20 -3.22
C ALA A 13 -9.84 -10.19 -2.72
N SER A 14 -11.06 -9.74 -2.45
CA SER A 14 -12.20 -10.62 -2.13
C SER A 14 -12.75 -11.33 -3.36
N ASP A 15 -12.55 -10.80 -4.56
CA ASP A 15 -12.84 -11.54 -5.81
C ASP A 15 -11.81 -12.66 -6.00
N PRO A 16 -12.27 -13.93 -6.10
CA PRO A 16 -11.38 -15.08 -6.24
C PRO A 16 -10.56 -15.09 -7.55
N ALA A 17 -10.85 -14.22 -8.51
CA ALA A 17 -10.05 -14.09 -9.72
C ALA A 17 -8.70 -13.39 -9.49
N TRP A 18 -8.52 -12.67 -8.40
CA TRP A 18 -7.29 -11.93 -8.10
C TRP A 18 -6.34 -12.75 -7.24
N THR A 19 -5.05 -12.76 -7.64
CA THR A 19 -3.92 -13.13 -6.79
C THR A 19 -3.23 -11.88 -6.28
N THR A 20 -2.81 -11.89 -5.02
CA THR A 20 -2.11 -10.78 -4.40
C THR A 20 -1.19 -11.29 -3.29
N ALA A 21 -0.22 -10.49 -2.88
CA ALA A 21 0.58 -10.81 -1.70
C ALA A 21 -0.31 -10.93 -0.46
N ARG A 22 -0.10 -11.99 0.33
CA ARG A 22 -0.79 -12.25 1.60
C ARG A 22 0.17 -12.03 2.77
N ASN A 23 -0.36 -11.76 3.96
CA ASN A 23 0.47 -11.66 5.16
C ASN A 23 1.36 -12.89 5.35
N SER A 24 0.83 -14.10 5.12
CA SER A 24 1.59 -15.36 5.21
C SER A 24 2.78 -15.44 4.25
N LEU A 25 2.71 -14.80 3.08
CA LEU A 25 3.86 -14.69 2.18
C LEU A 25 4.85 -13.61 2.65
N THR A 26 4.34 -12.44 3.08
CA THR A 26 5.19 -11.27 3.34
C THR A 26 6.04 -11.40 4.60
N VAL A 27 5.65 -12.25 5.56
CA VAL A 27 6.38 -12.44 6.81
C VAL A 27 7.73 -13.14 6.62
N ALA A 28 7.82 -14.11 5.73
CA ALA A 28 9.03 -14.88 5.45
C ALA A 28 9.09 -15.34 3.99
N PRO A 29 9.22 -14.43 3.01
CA PRO A 29 9.13 -14.77 1.59
C PRO A 29 10.19 -15.75 1.11
N GLN A 30 11.33 -15.86 1.83
CA GLN A 30 12.41 -16.78 1.49
C GLN A 30 11.98 -18.26 1.60
N VAL A 31 11.09 -18.57 2.54
CA VAL A 31 10.68 -19.94 2.87
C VAL A 31 9.16 -20.15 2.77
N ALA A 32 8.40 -19.12 2.43
CA ALA A 32 6.93 -19.14 2.44
C ALA A 32 6.33 -20.28 1.60
N LEU A 33 6.91 -20.61 0.44
CA LEU A 33 6.43 -21.71 -0.40
C LEU A 33 6.68 -23.09 0.24
N LEU A 34 7.81 -23.27 0.93
CA LEU A 34 8.14 -24.53 1.61
C LEU A 34 7.30 -24.71 2.88
N LEU A 35 7.04 -23.62 3.59
CA LEU A 35 6.32 -23.64 4.87
C LEU A 35 4.85 -23.26 4.71
N GLN A 36 4.34 -23.21 3.49
CA GLN A 36 2.97 -22.77 3.20
C GLN A 36 1.89 -23.45 4.06
N PRO A 37 1.93 -24.78 4.35
CA PRO A 37 0.94 -25.39 5.22
C PRO A 37 1.13 -25.05 6.72
N LEU A 38 2.31 -24.61 7.14
CA LEU A 38 2.65 -24.37 8.55
C LEU A 38 2.55 -22.89 8.94
N LEU A 39 2.87 -21.97 8.03
CA LEU A 39 2.91 -20.53 8.33
C LEU A 39 1.54 -19.96 8.73
N PRO A 40 0.44 -20.23 8.02
CA PRO A 40 -0.86 -19.66 8.39
C PRO A 40 -1.31 -20.06 9.81
N PRO A 41 -1.30 -21.33 10.24
CA PRO A 41 -1.70 -21.69 11.60
C PRO A 41 -0.74 -21.13 12.66
N LEU A 42 0.57 -21.08 12.39
CA LEU A 42 1.53 -20.47 13.30
C LEU A 42 1.28 -18.96 13.44
N MET A 43 1.07 -18.25 12.34
CA MET A 43 0.76 -16.82 12.37
C MET A 43 -0.54 -16.56 13.13
N ARG A 44 -1.58 -17.35 12.92
CA ARG A 44 -2.86 -17.20 13.62
C ARG A 44 -2.70 -17.36 15.14
N ALA A 45 -1.79 -18.21 15.59
CA ALA A 45 -1.49 -18.40 17.00
C ALA A 45 -0.68 -17.22 17.60
N LEU A 46 0.13 -16.53 16.80
CA LEU A 46 1.05 -15.49 17.26
C LEU A 46 0.60 -14.06 16.97
N MET A 47 -0.28 -13.88 15.98
CA MET A 47 -0.73 -12.54 15.59
C MET A 47 -1.78 -12.01 16.56
N THR A 48 -1.71 -10.70 16.80
CA THR A 48 -2.81 -9.96 17.44
C THR A 48 -4.02 -9.88 16.50
N SER A 49 -5.22 -9.76 17.06
CA SER A 49 -6.46 -9.65 16.28
C SER A 49 -6.56 -8.38 15.44
N VAL A 50 -5.79 -7.36 15.79
CA VAL A 50 -5.76 -6.05 15.11
C VAL A 50 -4.33 -5.62 14.84
N ARG A 51 -4.15 -4.84 13.78
CA ARG A 51 -2.83 -4.27 13.44
C ARG A 51 -2.42 -3.21 14.46
N PRO A 52 -1.19 -3.25 14.98
CA PRO A 52 -0.72 -2.29 15.97
C PRO A 52 -0.74 -0.83 15.49
N ILE A 53 -0.58 -0.58 14.20
CA ILE A 53 -0.46 0.77 13.62
C ILE A 53 -1.78 1.52 13.49
N ASP A 54 -2.90 0.83 13.25
CA ASP A 54 -4.20 1.46 12.94
C ASP A 54 -5.43 0.70 13.46
N ALA A 55 -5.21 -0.33 14.28
CA ALA A 55 -6.26 -1.16 14.88
C ALA A 55 -7.23 -1.81 13.87
N VAL A 56 -6.84 -1.94 12.60
CA VAL A 56 -7.63 -2.65 11.59
C VAL A 56 -7.57 -4.15 11.89
N PRO A 57 -8.73 -4.86 11.93
CA PRO A 57 -8.71 -6.31 12.00
C PRO A 57 -7.93 -6.90 10.82
N TRP A 58 -7.12 -7.92 11.09
CA TRP A 58 -6.31 -8.55 10.07
C TRP A 58 -6.13 -10.04 10.32
N SER A 59 -5.79 -10.77 9.28
CA SER A 59 -5.51 -12.21 9.34
C SER A 59 -4.26 -12.54 8.50
N GLU A 60 -3.78 -13.76 8.67
CA GLU A 60 -2.67 -14.32 7.88
C GLU A 60 -2.97 -14.37 6.38
N ASN A 61 -4.26 -14.43 6.01
CA ASN A 61 -4.74 -14.51 4.62
C ASN A 61 -5.13 -13.16 4.04
N ASP A 62 -5.14 -12.08 4.83
CA ASP A 62 -5.45 -10.76 4.30
C ASP A 62 -4.39 -10.27 3.31
N PRO A 63 -4.81 -9.51 2.29
CA PRO A 63 -3.91 -8.93 1.31
C PRO A 63 -2.97 -7.93 1.97
N GLN A 64 -1.71 -7.91 1.52
CA GLN A 64 -0.66 -7.05 2.05
C GLN A 64 0.07 -6.33 0.91
N GLU A 65 0.68 -5.19 1.23
CA GLU A 65 1.59 -4.51 0.31
C GLU A 65 2.79 -5.39 -0.03
N ASP A 66 3.16 -5.42 -1.30
CA ASP A 66 4.37 -6.15 -1.74
C ASP A 66 5.64 -5.58 -1.12
N GLU A 67 5.69 -4.27 -0.83
CA GLU A 67 6.81 -3.61 -0.14
C GLU A 67 7.16 -4.29 1.19
N MET A 68 6.17 -4.82 1.91
CA MET A 68 6.39 -5.53 3.18
C MET A 68 7.18 -6.83 2.98
N GLY A 69 6.90 -7.57 1.89
CA GLY A 69 7.65 -8.77 1.53
C GLY A 69 9.02 -8.44 0.93
N ILE A 70 9.11 -7.40 0.11
CA ILE A 70 10.36 -6.93 -0.48
C ILE A 70 11.34 -6.49 0.60
N ALA A 71 10.86 -5.83 1.66
CA ALA A 71 11.67 -5.41 2.80
C ALA A 71 12.35 -6.57 3.55
N ARG A 72 11.88 -7.82 3.36
CA ARG A 72 12.53 -9.03 3.88
C ARG A 72 13.61 -9.58 2.95
N LEU A 73 13.72 -9.04 1.74
CA LEU A 73 14.66 -9.49 0.72
C LEU A 73 15.78 -8.49 0.46
N THR A 74 15.56 -7.22 0.74
CA THR A 74 16.52 -6.13 0.46
C THR A 74 16.27 -4.92 1.34
N MET A 75 17.33 -4.14 1.56
CA MET A 75 17.24 -2.82 2.19
C MET A 75 16.89 -1.70 1.18
N ASP A 76 16.89 -1.99 -0.12
CA ASP A 76 16.43 -1.05 -1.16
C ASP A 76 14.89 -1.02 -1.21
N THR A 77 14.28 -0.49 -0.16
CA THR A 77 12.84 -0.48 0.06
C THR A 77 12.44 0.77 0.86
N ASN A 78 11.24 1.26 0.64
CA ASN A 78 10.69 2.36 1.44
C ASN A 78 10.66 2.05 2.95
N MET A 79 10.53 0.78 3.31
CA MET A 79 10.52 0.33 4.71
C MET A 79 11.86 0.57 5.41
N ALA A 80 12.98 0.67 4.67
CA ALA A 80 14.25 1.06 5.27
C ALA A 80 14.19 2.46 5.90
N GLY A 81 13.48 3.41 5.28
CA GLY A 81 13.26 4.74 5.87
C GLY A 81 12.37 4.73 7.13
N MET A 82 11.53 3.69 7.29
CA MET A 82 10.75 3.52 8.53
C MET A 82 11.59 2.90 9.65
N ALA A 83 12.54 2.01 9.32
CA ALA A 83 13.49 1.43 10.28
C ALA A 83 14.60 2.41 10.68
N PHE A 84 15.01 3.30 9.77
CA PHE A 84 16.03 4.32 10.00
C PHE A 84 15.46 5.74 9.82
N PRO A 85 14.58 6.18 10.73
CA PRO A 85 13.79 7.39 10.54
C PRO A 85 14.64 8.67 10.49
N GLN A 86 15.84 8.73 11.09
CA GLN A 86 16.71 9.89 11.02
C GLN A 86 17.33 10.16 9.63
N VAL A 87 17.29 9.17 8.76
CA VAL A 87 17.77 9.27 7.38
C VAL A 87 16.68 8.88 6.37
N TYR A 88 15.41 9.08 6.76
CA TYR A 88 14.24 8.78 5.93
C TYR A 88 14.32 9.40 4.52
N PRO A 89 14.70 10.68 4.33
CA PRO A 89 14.77 11.27 2.98
C PRO A 89 15.77 10.56 2.04
N PHE A 90 16.88 10.06 2.59
CA PHE A 90 17.85 9.28 1.82
C PHE A 90 17.24 7.97 1.31
N HIS A 91 16.62 7.20 2.20
CA HIS A 91 15.99 5.93 1.82
C HIS A 91 14.80 6.13 0.88
N PHE A 92 13.98 7.15 1.11
CA PHE A 92 12.88 7.51 0.23
C PHE A 92 13.36 7.80 -1.20
N ARG A 93 14.34 8.70 -1.35
CA ARG A 93 14.89 9.04 -2.66
C ARG A 93 15.47 7.82 -3.37
N ARG A 94 16.30 7.04 -2.67
CA ARG A 94 16.97 5.87 -3.22
C ARG A 94 15.98 4.77 -3.64
N SER A 95 15.03 4.42 -2.79
CA SER A 95 14.17 3.26 -3.02
C SER A 95 12.88 3.60 -3.76
N VAL A 96 12.32 4.80 -3.57
CA VAL A 96 11.03 5.18 -4.17
C VAL A 96 11.23 5.93 -5.48
N LEU A 97 12.03 7.00 -5.47
CA LEU A 97 12.16 7.86 -6.66
C LEU A 97 13.12 7.27 -7.70
N GLN A 98 14.24 6.66 -7.28
CA GLN A 98 15.27 6.16 -8.19
C GLN A 98 15.03 4.73 -8.68
N SER A 99 14.30 3.90 -7.91
CA SER A 99 14.00 2.49 -8.26
C SER A 99 15.24 1.73 -8.76
N THR A 100 16.17 1.43 -7.85
CA THR A 100 17.43 0.79 -8.23
C THR A 100 17.22 -0.56 -8.94
N ALA A 101 18.16 -0.97 -9.78
CA ALA A 101 18.12 -2.28 -10.44
C ALA A 101 18.07 -3.45 -9.44
N ALA A 102 18.59 -3.26 -8.23
CA ALA A 102 18.49 -4.23 -7.14
C ALA A 102 17.04 -4.35 -6.65
N PHE A 103 16.38 -3.20 -6.40
CA PHE A 103 14.94 -3.18 -6.05
C PHE A 103 14.12 -3.89 -7.13
N GLU A 104 14.31 -3.54 -8.38
CA GLU A 104 13.55 -4.10 -9.52
C GLU A 104 13.68 -5.63 -9.61
N ARG A 105 14.89 -6.19 -9.44
CA ARG A 105 15.09 -7.64 -9.39
C ARG A 105 14.36 -8.31 -8.22
N HIS A 106 14.39 -7.70 -7.03
CA HIS A 106 13.68 -8.23 -5.86
C HIS A 106 12.17 -8.11 -6.00
N TRP A 107 11.68 -7.01 -6.58
CA TRP A 107 10.26 -6.82 -6.87
C TRP A 107 9.74 -7.88 -7.83
N LEU A 108 10.44 -8.13 -8.94
CA LEU A 108 10.06 -9.19 -9.90
C LEU A 108 10.10 -10.59 -9.26
N ARG A 109 11.12 -10.86 -8.45
CA ARG A 109 11.20 -12.11 -7.70
C ARG A 109 10.01 -12.26 -6.76
N PHE A 110 9.69 -11.22 -6.00
CA PHE A 110 8.57 -11.24 -5.07
C PHE A 110 7.22 -11.36 -5.79
N THR A 111 7.04 -10.70 -6.92
CA THR A 111 5.85 -10.83 -7.76
C THR A 111 5.65 -12.27 -8.25
N ARG A 112 6.73 -12.96 -8.65
CA ARG A 112 6.69 -14.39 -9.01
C ARG A 112 6.34 -15.27 -7.81
N LEU A 113 6.91 -14.98 -6.65
CA LEU A 113 6.57 -15.68 -5.40
C LEU A 113 5.09 -15.50 -5.04
N THR A 114 4.55 -14.30 -5.20
CA THR A 114 3.12 -14.01 -5.00
C THR A 114 2.26 -14.89 -5.90
N TRP A 115 2.61 -15.00 -7.17
CA TRP A 115 1.88 -15.87 -8.10
C TRP A 115 1.97 -17.35 -7.74
N LEU A 116 3.13 -17.83 -7.35
CA LEU A 116 3.33 -19.22 -6.92
C LEU A 116 2.60 -19.55 -5.61
N HIS A 117 2.51 -18.59 -4.70
CA HIS A 117 1.89 -18.76 -3.39
C HIS A 117 0.35 -18.71 -3.43
N ASP A 118 -0.22 -17.76 -4.19
CA ASP A 118 -1.67 -17.44 -4.17
C ASP A 118 -2.34 -17.57 -5.56
N GLY A 119 -1.60 -17.90 -6.61
CA GLY A 119 -2.09 -17.81 -7.99
C GLY A 119 -2.87 -19.03 -8.51
N ALA A 120 -2.94 -20.14 -7.77
CA ALA A 120 -3.64 -21.34 -8.21
C ALA A 120 -5.13 -21.07 -8.50
N GLY A 121 -5.57 -21.33 -9.74
CA GLY A 121 -6.95 -21.09 -10.18
C GLY A 121 -7.32 -19.61 -10.38
N ARG A 122 -6.39 -18.68 -10.22
CA ARG A 122 -6.60 -17.24 -10.40
C ARG A 122 -6.16 -16.76 -11.78
N THR A 123 -6.69 -15.65 -12.23
CA THR A 123 -6.47 -15.14 -13.60
C THR A 123 -5.87 -13.75 -13.65
N ARG A 124 -5.78 -13.05 -12.51
CA ARG A 124 -5.35 -11.66 -12.42
C ARG A 124 -4.39 -11.44 -11.28
N LEU A 125 -3.40 -10.61 -11.50
CA LEU A 125 -2.46 -10.16 -10.47
C LEU A 125 -2.89 -8.77 -9.96
N LEU A 126 -3.03 -8.63 -8.66
CA LEU A 126 -3.30 -7.38 -7.96
C LEU A 126 -2.09 -7.02 -7.10
N ILE A 127 -1.49 -5.89 -7.38
CA ILE A 127 -0.37 -5.33 -6.61
C ILE A 127 -0.82 -4.04 -5.94
N LYS A 128 -0.57 -3.90 -4.67
CA LYS A 128 -0.79 -2.67 -3.91
C LYS A 128 0.50 -2.24 -3.27
N ASN A 129 0.93 -1.02 -3.63
CA ASN A 129 2.10 -0.38 -3.05
C ASN A 129 2.02 1.12 -3.28
N SER A 130 1.97 1.88 -2.22
CA SER A 130 1.89 3.34 -2.32
C SER A 130 3.14 3.97 -2.98
N ALA A 131 4.32 3.33 -2.84
CA ALA A 131 5.55 3.80 -3.48
C ALA A 131 5.55 3.57 -5.01
N HIS A 132 4.71 2.67 -5.54
CA HIS A 132 4.59 2.46 -6.98
C HIS A 132 3.99 3.66 -7.72
N THR A 133 3.41 4.62 -7.00
CA THR A 133 3.01 5.92 -7.56
C THR A 133 4.18 6.60 -8.29
N ALA A 134 5.41 6.52 -7.77
CA ALA A 134 6.60 7.05 -8.46
C ALA A 134 7.27 6.06 -9.43
N ARG A 135 6.78 4.80 -9.52
CA ARG A 135 7.44 3.72 -10.26
C ARG A 135 6.67 3.28 -11.51
N VAL A 136 5.83 4.16 -12.08
CA VAL A 136 4.99 3.85 -13.25
C VAL A 136 5.83 3.33 -14.41
N ALA A 137 6.91 4.01 -14.77
CA ALA A 137 7.80 3.60 -15.85
C ALA A 137 8.40 2.19 -15.62
N MET A 138 8.80 1.88 -14.37
CA MET A 138 9.29 0.55 -14.01
C MET A 138 8.19 -0.52 -14.17
N VAL A 139 6.99 -0.25 -13.68
CA VAL A 139 5.87 -1.18 -13.80
C VAL A 139 5.53 -1.45 -15.26
N LEU A 140 5.41 -0.42 -16.09
CA LEU A 140 5.10 -0.56 -17.53
C LEU A 140 6.17 -1.30 -18.31
N ARG A 141 7.44 -1.17 -17.95
CA ARG A 141 8.56 -1.89 -18.57
C ARG A 141 8.41 -3.42 -18.46
N HIS A 142 7.87 -3.91 -17.34
CA HIS A 142 7.66 -5.34 -17.09
C HIS A 142 6.23 -5.82 -17.38
N PHE A 143 5.27 -4.92 -17.22
CA PHE A 143 3.84 -5.20 -17.42
C PHE A 143 3.22 -4.10 -18.30
N PRO A 144 3.45 -4.13 -19.63
CA PRO A 144 2.96 -3.07 -20.52
C PRO A 144 1.43 -2.92 -20.56
N LYS A 145 0.71 -3.97 -20.14
CA LYS A 145 -0.76 -3.98 -20.03
C LYS A 145 -1.25 -3.73 -18.60
N ALA A 146 -0.38 -3.24 -17.70
CA ALA A 146 -0.77 -2.91 -16.34
C ALA A 146 -1.86 -1.83 -16.34
N ARG A 147 -2.84 -1.99 -15.47
CA ARG A 147 -3.90 -1.03 -15.22
C ARG A 147 -3.65 -0.39 -13.87
N PHE A 148 -3.75 0.93 -13.81
CA PHE A 148 -3.42 1.70 -12.62
C PHE A 148 -4.70 2.28 -12.02
N VAL A 149 -4.85 2.10 -10.71
CA VAL A 149 -5.86 2.80 -9.91
C VAL A 149 -5.12 3.73 -8.96
N LEU A 150 -5.28 5.03 -9.14
CA LEU A 150 -4.72 6.06 -8.27
C LEU A 150 -5.81 6.55 -7.32
N MET A 151 -5.58 6.38 -6.03
CA MET A 151 -6.46 6.90 -4.99
C MET A 151 -6.03 8.33 -4.61
N ARG A 152 -6.94 9.28 -4.75
CA ARG A 152 -6.79 10.67 -4.32
C ARG A 152 -7.43 10.85 -2.94
N ARG A 153 -6.82 11.66 -2.12
CA ARG A 153 -7.35 12.12 -0.83
C ARG A 153 -6.78 13.50 -0.56
N GLU A 154 -7.48 14.27 0.26
CA GLU A 154 -7.00 15.57 0.73
C GLU A 154 -5.57 15.46 1.27
N GLU A 155 -4.69 16.39 0.85
CA GLU A 155 -3.25 16.31 1.09
C GLU A 155 -2.92 16.37 2.57
N GLU A 156 -3.49 17.35 3.29
CA GLU A 156 -3.26 17.48 4.74
C GLU A 156 -3.64 16.23 5.52
N ASP A 157 -4.80 15.65 5.21
CA ASP A 157 -5.29 14.43 5.84
C ASP A 157 -4.36 13.23 5.60
N SER A 158 -3.85 13.14 4.37
CA SER A 158 -2.92 12.08 3.99
C SER A 158 -1.60 12.23 4.72
N ILE A 159 -1.05 13.44 4.79
CA ILE A 159 0.21 13.77 5.48
C ILE A 159 0.05 13.56 6.98
N ARG A 160 -1.00 14.12 7.60
CA ARG A 160 -1.30 13.98 9.04
C ARG A 160 -1.34 12.51 9.45
N SER A 161 -2.08 11.71 8.67
CA SER A 161 -2.18 10.27 8.91
C SER A 161 -0.85 9.54 8.69
N LEU A 162 -0.01 9.97 7.75
CA LEU A 162 1.28 9.33 7.48
C LEU A 162 2.30 9.66 8.57
N VAL A 163 2.33 10.89 9.07
CA VAL A 163 3.19 11.27 10.22
C VAL A 163 2.87 10.41 11.44
N GLN A 164 1.59 10.25 11.78
CA GLN A 164 1.19 9.37 12.88
C GLN A 164 1.67 7.92 12.68
N VAL A 165 1.56 7.40 11.45
CA VAL A 165 2.03 6.04 11.14
C VAL A 165 3.55 5.95 11.26
N LYS A 166 4.31 6.96 10.81
CA LYS A 166 5.77 7.01 10.95
C LYS A 166 6.18 6.97 12.42
N GLN A 167 5.51 7.73 13.29
CA GLN A 167 5.77 7.72 14.74
C GLN A 167 5.55 6.31 15.31
N LYS A 168 4.39 5.70 15.06
CA LYS A 168 4.08 4.34 15.52
C LYS A 168 5.06 3.28 14.97
N LEU A 169 5.49 3.43 13.72
CA LEU A 169 6.47 2.51 13.14
C LEU A 169 7.86 2.70 13.72
N ALA A 170 8.26 3.93 14.05
CA ALA A 170 9.52 4.17 14.76
C ALA A 170 9.55 3.48 16.11
N ASP A 171 8.42 3.47 16.85
CA ASP A 171 8.31 2.76 18.13
C ASP A 171 8.30 1.23 17.98
N LEU A 172 7.73 0.70 16.88
CA LEU A 172 7.54 -0.74 16.70
C LEU A 172 8.74 -1.43 16.03
N VAL A 173 9.35 -0.79 15.04
CA VAL A 173 10.38 -1.38 14.17
C VAL A 173 11.58 -0.46 13.95
N GLY A 174 11.60 0.72 14.55
CA GLY A 174 12.68 1.68 14.41
C GLY A 174 13.96 1.15 15.04
N LEU A 175 15.06 1.28 14.31
CA LEU A 175 16.43 0.99 14.76
C LEU A 175 17.16 2.26 15.20
N GLN A 176 16.47 3.40 15.14
CA GLN A 176 16.93 4.71 15.57
C GLN A 176 15.76 5.44 16.27
N PRO A 177 16.02 6.37 17.18
CA PRO A 177 14.98 7.24 17.72
C PRO A 177 14.29 8.02 16.59
N ALA A 178 13.00 8.24 16.72
CA ALA A 178 12.26 9.10 15.79
C ALA A 178 12.84 10.52 15.81
N PRO A 179 12.93 11.23 14.68
CA PRO A 179 13.20 12.65 14.66
C PRO A 179 12.09 13.44 15.37
N ASP A 180 12.37 14.70 15.67
CA ASP A 180 11.34 15.63 16.13
C ASP A 180 10.11 15.62 15.21
N VAL A 181 8.91 15.73 15.77
CA VAL A 181 7.67 15.62 15.02
C VAL A 181 7.53 16.69 13.92
N ARG A 182 8.07 17.88 14.13
CA ARG A 182 8.08 18.95 13.11
C ARG A 182 8.95 18.58 11.93
N ILE A 183 10.12 17.98 12.16
CA ILE A 183 11.00 17.46 11.12
C ILE A 183 10.28 16.34 10.36
N GLN A 184 9.59 15.44 11.06
CA GLN A 184 8.81 14.39 10.40
C GLN A 184 7.69 14.95 9.51
N VAL A 185 7.04 16.04 9.91
CA VAL A 185 6.04 16.75 9.08
C VAL A 185 6.72 17.28 7.82
N GLU A 186 7.82 18.03 7.94
CA GLU A 186 8.56 18.58 6.80
C GLU A 186 8.99 17.51 5.80
N GLU A 187 9.61 16.45 6.29
CA GLU A 187 10.05 15.30 5.46
C GLU A 187 8.86 14.60 4.78
N THR A 188 7.72 14.54 5.46
CA THR A 188 6.52 13.91 4.94
C THR A 188 5.89 14.74 3.84
N VAL A 189 5.77 16.06 4.02
CA VAL A 189 5.31 17.00 2.99
C VAL A 189 6.19 16.89 1.74
N VAL A 190 7.50 17.04 1.92
CA VAL A 190 8.46 16.98 0.80
C VAL A 190 8.37 15.64 0.07
N SER A 191 8.34 14.52 0.79
CA SER A 191 8.26 13.19 0.17
C SER A 191 6.91 12.96 -0.54
N HIS A 192 5.82 13.50 0.01
CA HIS A 192 4.50 13.44 -0.62
C HIS A 192 4.48 14.21 -1.95
N GLN A 193 4.97 15.44 -1.95
CA GLN A 193 5.07 16.28 -3.14
C GLN A 193 5.98 15.64 -4.21
N GLN A 194 7.16 15.14 -3.82
CA GLN A 194 8.06 14.45 -4.75
C GLN A 194 7.44 13.18 -5.34
N LEU A 195 6.66 12.44 -4.56
CA LEU A 195 5.93 11.27 -5.05
C LEU A 195 4.91 11.64 -6.14
N LEU A 196 4.13 12.69 -5.89
CA LEU A 196 3.13 13.17 -6.86
C LEU A 196 3.79 13.75 -8.10
N GLN A 197 4.86 14.53 -7.95
CA GLN A 197 5.65 15.05 -9.07
C GLN A 197 6.20 13.92 -9.94
N ALA A 198 6.75 12.86 -9.34
CA ALA A 198 7.24 11.69 -10.07
C ALA A 198 6.11 10.96 -10.82
N PHE A 199 4.91 10.89 -10.24
CA PHE A 199 3.73 10.35 -10.93
C PHE A 199 3.35 11.22 -12.13
N GLU A 200 3.18 12.52 -11.94
CA GLU A 200 2.78 13.42 -13.03
C GLU A 200 3.82 13.43 -14.17
N ALA A 201 5.11 13.38 -13.86
CA ALA A 201 6.17 13.26 -14.87
C ALA A 201 6.12 11.95 -15.68
N SER A 202 5.58 10.89 -15.09
CA SER A 202 5.45 9.57 -15.75
C SER A 202 4.03 9.25 -16.24
N ARG A 203 3.06 10.12 -15.97
CA ARG A 203 1.65 9.94 -16.33
C ARG A 203 1.44 9.71 -17.82
N CYS A 204 2.17 10.46 -18.65
CA CYS A 204 2.10 10.35 -20.11
C CYS A 204 2.57 9.00 -20.67
N LEU A 205 3.26 8.19 -19.86
CA LEU A 205 3.68 6.83 -20.24
C LEU A 205 2.54 5.82 -20.11
N ILE A 206 1.49 6.15 -19.35
CA ILE A 206 0.36 5.23 -19.16
C ILE A 206 -0.52 5.29 -20.40
N PRO A 207 -0.72 4.16 -21.10
CA PRO A 207 -1.57 4.14 -22.29
C PRO A 207 -3.02 4.52 -21.97
N ASP A 208 -3.70 5.07 -22.96
CA ASP A 208 -5.11 5.44 -22.83
C ASP A 208 -5.96 4.25 -22.36
N GLY A 209 -6.83 4.53 -21.40
CA GLY A 209 -7.70 3.51 -20.82
C GLY A 209 -7.08 2.68 -19.70
N GLN A 210 -5.77 2.80 -19.41
CA GLN A 210 -5.10 2.02 -18.36
C GLN A 210 -4.99 2.75 -17.01
N LEU A 211 -5.47 4.00 -16.89
CA LEU A 211 -5.52 4.75 -15.63
C LEU A 211 -6.96 5.04 -15.22
N LEU A 212 -7.24 4.84 -13.94
CA LEU A 212 -8.45 5.31 -13.26
C LEU A 212 -8.05 6.03 -11.97
N GLU A 213 -8.51 7.27 -11.81
CA GLU A 213 -8.38 8.02 -10.57
C GLU A 213 -9.69 7.93 -9.79
N LEU A 214 -9.58 7.66 -8.49
CA LEU A 214 -10.71 7.51 -7.57
C LEU A 214 -10.48 8.38 -6.34
N ASP A 215 -11.56 8.91 -5.80
CA ASP A 215 -11.52 9.70 -4.57
C ASP A 215 -11.72 8.81 -3.34
N TYR A 216 -11.03 9.18 -2.24
CA TYR A 216 -11.12 8.48 -0.96
C TYR A 216 -12.53 8.53 -0.38
N ASN A 217 -13.20 9.68 -0.42
CA ASN A 217 -14.53 9.85 0.16
C ASN A 217 -15.54 9.03 -0.63
N GLU A 218 -15.42 9.00 -1.97
CA GLU A 218 -16.26 8.15 -2.80
C GLU A 218 -16.11 6.65 -2.44
N LEU A 219 -14.87 6.20 -2.18
CA LEU A 219 -14.63 4.82 -1.75
C LEU A 219 -15.26 4.53 -0.38
N VAL A 220 -15.23 5.48 0.54
CA VAL A 220 -15.81 5.31 1.89
C VAL A 220 -17.34 5.33 1.85
N ASP A 221 -17.92 6.25 1.10
CA ASP A 221 -19.36 6.46 1.05
C ASP A 221 -20.08 5.43 0.18
N MET A 222 -19.47 5.05 -0.96
CA MET A 222 -20.06 4.15 -1.96
C MET A 222 -19.09 3.06 -2.40
N PRO A 223 -18.57 2.21 -1.49
CA PRO A 223 -17.49 1.28 -1.78
C PRO A 223 -17.83 0.28 -2.90
N LEU A 224 -19.06 -0.24 -2.94
CA LEU A 224 -19.45 -1.18 -3.99
C LEU A 224 -19.48 -0.52 -5.37
N ASN A 225 -20.02 0.69 -5.47
CA ASN A 225 -20.08 1.44 -6.72
C ASN A 225 -18.66 1.81 -7.20
N THR A 226 -17.79 2.21 -6.28
CA THR A 226 -16.39 2.54 -6.58
C THR A 226 -15.65 1.34 -7.14
N VAL A 227 -15.82 0.15 -6.54
CA VAL A 227 -15.23 -1.08 -7.08
C VAL A 227 -15.87 -1.43 -8.43
N LYS A 228 -17.18 -1.29 -8.60
CA LYS A 228 -17.86 -1.52 -9.88
C LYS A 228 -17.29 -0.66 -11.00
N ARG A 229 -16.98 0.61 -10.74
CA ARG A 229 -16.34 1.50 -11.71
C ARG A 229 -14.99 0.98 -12.18
N ILE A 230 -14.21 0.31 -11.33
CA ILE A 230 -12.94 -0.34 -11.73
C ILE A 230 -13.21 -1.44 -12.72
N TYR A 231 -14.22 -2.30 -12.46
CA TYR A 231 -14.61 -3.38 -13.36
C TYR A 231 -15.05 -2.84 -14.73
N ASP A 232 -15.89 -1.82 -14.72
CA ASP A 232 -16.42 -1.22 -15.95
C ASP A 232 -15.32 -0.50 -16.74
N ARG A 233 -14.52 0.34 -16.06
CA ARG A 233 -13.43 1.09 -16.71
C ARG A 233 -12.42 0.21 -17.39
N PHE A 234 -12.08 -0.91 -16.76
CA PHE A 234 -11.07 -1.82 -17.27
C PHE A 234 -11.64 -3.03 -18.00
N HIS A 235 -12.95 -3.06 -18.23
CA HIS A 235 -13.66 -4.18 -18.89
C HIS A 235 -13.32 -5.53 -18.23
N LEU A 236 -13.32 -5.57 -16.89
CA LEU A 236 -13.04 -6.79 -16.15
C LEU A 236 -14.26 -7.70 -16.17
N THR A 237 -14.05 -8.94 -16.54
CA THR A 237 -15.10 -9.98 -16.52
C THR A 237 -15.30 -10.53 -15.11
N GLY A 238 -16.45 -11.14 -14.84
CA GLY A 238 -16.72 -11.87 -13.60
C GLY A 238 -17.31 -11.04 -12.46
N TRP A 239 -17.83 -9.84 -12.72
CA TRP A 239 -18.47 -8.99 -11.71
C TRP A 239 -19.52 -9.72 -10.88
N GLU A 240 -20.40 -10.51 -11.51
CA GLU A 240 -21.46 -11.23 -10.81
C GLU A 240 -20.93 -12.24 -9.76
N LYS A 241 -19.75 -12.80 -10.01
CA LYS A 241 -19.07 -13.70 -9.05
C LYS A 241 -18.32 -12.92 -7.97
N ALA A 242 -17.79 -11.75 -8.30
CA ALA A 242 -17.03 -10.90 -7.40
C ALA A 242 -17.91 -10.13 -6.42
N ARG A 243 -19.11 -9.73 -6.83
CA ARG A 243 -20.02 -8.85 -6.09
C ARG A 243 -20.33 -9.35 -4.68
N GLY A 244 -20.77 -10.60 -4.55
CA GLY A 244 -21.13 -11.15 -3.23
C GLY A 244 -20.00 -11.14 -2.20
N PRO A 245 -18.78 -11.67 -2.54
CA PRO A 245 -17.60 -11.55 -1.69
C PRO A 245 -17.23 -10.11 -1.32
N ILE A 246 -17.34 -9.17 -2.27
CA ILE A 246 -17.06 -7.75 -2.03
C ILE A 246 -18.08 -7.16 -1.05
N GLU A 247 -19.38 -7.39 -1.24
CA GLU A 247 -20.44 -6.93 -0.33
C GLU A 247 -20.26 -7.50 1.08
N SER A 248 -19.87 -8.78 1.20
CA SER A 248 -19.53 -9.39 2.48
C SER A 248 -18.36 -8.66 3.17
N ARG A 249 -17.29 -8.33 2.42
CA ARG A 249 -16.15 -7.60 2.98
C ARG A 249 -16.52 -6.17 3.39
N ILE A 250 -17.35 -5.48 2.63
CA ILE A 250 -17.89 -4.16 2.99
C ILE A 250 -18.66 -4.25 4.32
N THR A 251 -19.51 -5.25 4.47
CA THR A 251 -20.28 -5.45 5.69
C THR A 251 -19.39 -5.70 6.91
N GLN A 252 -18.35 -6.51 6.77
CA GLN A 252 -17.35 -6.72 7.83
C GLN A 252 -16.59 -5.44 8.22
N ALA A 253 -16.34 -4.56 7.25
CA ALA A 253 -15.62 -3.31 7.47
C ALA A 253 -16.51 -2.19 8.05
N ARG A 254 -17.84 -2.30 8.06
CA ARG A 254 -18.77 -1.24 8.53
C ARG A 254 -18.53 -0.82 9.99
N HIS A 255 -17.99 -1.69 10.81
CA HIS A 255 -17.67 -1.39 12.21
C HIS A 255 -16.34 -0.70 12.40
N TYR A 256 -15.51 -0.63 11.34
CA TYR A 256 -14.25 0.09 11.39
C TYR A 256 -14.49 1.56 11.06
N ARG A 257 -14.20 2.43 12.02
CA ARG A 257 -14.08 3.87 11.79
C ARG A 257 -12.62 4.25 11.98
N ALA A 258 -12.03 4.87 10.96
CA ALA A 258 -10.72 5.46 11.11
C ALA A 258 -10.78 6.49 12.25
N ALA A 259 -9.93 6.34 13.26
CA ALA A 259 -9.81 7.35 14.31
C ALA A 259 -9.36 8.68 13.69
N ALA A 260 -9.94 9.77 14.16
CA ALA A 260 -9.46 11.09 13.78
C ALA A 260 -7.98 11.19 14.20
N VAL A 261 -7.14 11.56 13.26
CA VAL A 261 -5.71 11.75 13.51
C VAL A 261 -5.50 13.18 14.02
N GLN A 262 -4.93 13.31 15.20
CA GLN A 262 -4.50 14.59 15.74
C GLN A 262 -2.99 14.55 15.93
N LEU A 263 -2.31 15.56 15.42
CA LEU A 263 -0.90 15.78 15.69
C LEU A 263 -0.74 16.73 16.88
N PRO A 264 0.42 16.76 17.53
CA PRO A 264 0.76 17.82 18.48
C PRO A 264 0.59 19.21 17.85
N ILE A 265 0.21 20.21 18.65
CA ILE A 265 -0.12 21.55 18.16
C ILE A 265 0.97 22.15 17.27
N GLU A 266 2.22 22.01 17.66
CA GLU A 266 3.39 22.50 16.91
C GLU A 266 3.57 21.79 15.55
N ALA A 267 3.24 20.50 15.47
CA ALA A 267 3.28 19.73 14.24
C ALA A 267 2.12 20.11 13.30
N GLU A 268 0.93 20.36 13.87
CA GLU A 268 -0.23 20.82 13.12
C GLU A 268 -0.01 22.22 12.53
N GLN A 269 0.55 23.14 13.32
CA GLN A 269 0.94 24.46 12.83
C GLN A 269 1.96 24.37 11.69
N ARG A 270 2.97 23.51 11.85
CA ARG A 270 3.99 23.31 10.82
C ARG A 270 3.42 22.72 9.53
N LEU A 271 2.48 21.80 9.64
CA LEU A 271 1.77 21.25 8.48
C LEU A 271 1.00 22.34 7.73
N GLN A 272 0.25 23.16 8.44
CA GLN A 272 -0.50 24.27 7.86
C GLN A 272 0.40 25.27 7.14
N GLU A 273 1.54 25.67 7.74
CA GLU A 273 2.53 26.54 7.10
C GLU A 273 3.08 26.00 5.76
N LEU A 274 3.20 24.67 5.63
CA LEU A 274 3.82 24.03 4.47
C LEU A 274 2.83 23.68 3.34
N VAL A 275 1.57 23.48 3.67
CA VAL A 275 0.54 23.03 2.72
C VAL A 275 -0.42 24.16 2.33
N SER A 276 -0.58 25.17 3.18
CA SER A 276 -1.36 26.37 2.80
C SER A 276 -0.66 27.15 1.68
N PRO A 277 -1.41 27.60 0.66
CA PRO A 277 -0.86 28.29 -0.51
C PRO A 277 -0.27 29.66 -0.17
#